data_c6a238862b389b4e2233838483d55371
#
_entry.id   c6a238862b389b4e2233838483d55371
#
_cell.length_a   1.000
_cell.length_b   1.000
_cell.length_c   1.000
_cell.angle_alpha   90.00
_cell.angle_beta   90.00
_cell.angle_gamma   90.00
#
_symmetry.space_group_name_H-M   'P 1'
#
loop_
_entity.id
_entity.type
_entity.pdbx_description
1 polymer ?
#
loop_
_entity_poly.entity_id
_entity_poly.type
_entity_poly.pdbx_seq_one_letter_code
_entity_poly.pdbx_strand_id
1 'polypeptide(L)'
;MYKKISLLLLCLISFTVLSQKKDNGFNTTEPAKSANNETPTSEKKVTVKPTIMVFPFFKEGQNIRQLVEDDVNNRVVMAKVKEAFDKRGYSTIDFLSKVRNLTTNEVLNSETQSDLKTQIVQSSGADICVEVEFSYTESSSGNDIKVILNSYESSTSSSLSNKVGFSGKFYTNDVGRLAARATDSVIEDFLNIMQQKFTDIIENGRYLSLEFNLAADADIKMSTEVGKDGLPLSDALESWVAENTKNYHIQGVTELKTIFDIIRVPRLDTQGRNLTTTRYSLDIFRFCNALFPTKKPDRKIKVERLIKGNSIFLTFK
;
A
#
# COMPACT_ATOMS: atom_id res chain seq x y z
N MET A 1 59.45 5.18 -10.89
CA MET A 1 60.19 5.76 -9.75
C MET A 1 59.38 5.58 -8.50
N TYR A 2 59.93 4.78 -7.59
CA TYR A 2 59.80 4.70 -6.11
C TYR A 2 58.39 4.62 -5.48
N LYS A 3 57.94 3.43 -4.95
CA LYS A 3 58.30 2.71 -3.67
C LYS A 3 57.94 3.49 -2.42
N LYS A 4 57.08 2.91 -1.57
CA LYS A 4 57.30 2.26 -0.23
C LYS A 4 55.94 2.15 0.48
N ILE A 5 55.36 1.02 0.85
CA ILE A 5 55.69 0.03 1.93
C ILE A 5 55.83 0.69 3.31
N SER A 6 54.91 0.32 4.23
CA SER A 6 55.11 0.04 5.66
C SER A 6 53.76 -0.27 6.29
N LEU A 7 53.35 -1.41 6.71
CA LEU A 7 53.80 -2.45 7.66
C LEU A 7 53.54 -2.07 9.14
N LEU A 8 52.72 -2.91 9.76
CA LEU A 8 52.67 -3.36 11.17
C LEU A 8 52.21 -2.38 12.27
N LEU A 9 51.19 -2.76 13.05
CA LEU A 9 51.42 -3.31 14.41
C LEU A 9 50.18 -3.99 15.00
N LEU A 10 50.42 -5.18 15.44
CA LEU A 10 49.60 -6.11 16.21
C LEU A 10 49.59 -5.66 17.68
N CYS A 11 48.44 -5.68 18.38
CA CYS A 11 48.42 -5.79 19.84
C CYS A 11 47.27 -6.70 20.28
N LEU A 12 47.64 -7.93 20.56
CA LEU A 12 46.93 -8.87 21.42
C LEU A 12 47.04 -8.41 22.88
N ILE A 13 45.95 -8.32 23.59
CA ILE A 13 45.96 -8.37 25.05
C ILE A 13 44.98 -9.43 25.51
N SER A 14 45.59 -10.54 25.93
CA SER A 14 44.94 -11.62 26.68
C SER A 14 44.85 -11.21 28.14
N PHE A 15 43.68 -11.28 28.75
CA PHE A 15 43.56 -11.30 30.22
C PHE A 15 42.93 -12.60 30.64
N THR A 16 43.77 -13.47 31.17
CA THR A 16 43.41 -14.63 32.00
C THR A 16 43.31 -14.17 33.45
N VAL A 17 42.19 -14.43 34.09
CA VAL A 17 42.10 -14.41 35.56
C VAL A 17 41.70 -15.78 36.03
N LEU A 18 42.64 -16.44 36.67
CA LEU A 18 42.43 -17.59 37.56
C LEU A 18 41.83 -17.08 38.87
N SER A 19 40.86 -17.78 39.44
CA SER A 19 40.64 -17.82 40.87
C SER A 19 40.00 -19.11 41.33
N GLN A 20 40.68 -19.79 42.00
CA GLN A 20 40.73 -20.81 43.03
C GLN A 20 39.44 -21.45 43.52
N LYS A 21 39.55 -22.76 43.51
CA LYS A 21 38.80 -23.87 44.08
C LYS A 21 38.75 -23.79 45.63
N LYS A 22 37.60 -24.09 46.22
CA LYS A 22 37.53 -24.63 47.57
C LYS A 22 36.50 -25.74 47.61
N ASP A 23 37.01 -26.97 47.78
CA ASP A 23 36.22 -28.19 47.98
C ASP A 23 35.59 -28.19 49.37
N ASN A 24 34.35 -28.67 49.46
CA ASN A 24 33.96 -29.57 50.55
C ASN A 24 32.76 -30.41 50.08
N GLY A 25 32.93 -31.73 50.18
CA GLY A 25 32.09 -32.77 49.65
C GLY A 25 30.84 -33.08 50.47
N PHE A 26 29.92 -33.77 49.91
CA PHE A 26 29.41 -35.10 50.30
C PHE A 26 28.09 -35.42 49.55
N ASN A 27 28.15 -36.57 48.85
CA ASN A 27 27.12 -37.58 48.55
C ASN A 27 25.83 -37.27 47.77
N THR A 28 25.83 -37.97 46.62
CA THR A 28 24.78 -38.89 46.08
C THR A 28 23.35 -38.39 45.92
N THR A 29 22.94 -38.26 44.68
CA THR A 29 21.99 -39.10 43.95
C THR A 29 21.65 -38.44 42.60
N GLU A 30 21.90 -39.14 41.51
CA GLU A 30 21.28 -38.76 40.23
C GLU A 30 19.77 -38.79 40.36
N PRO A 31 19.08 -37.80 39.75
CA PRO A 31 18.06 -38.17 38.80
C PRO A 31 18.00 -37.31 37.55
N ALA A 32 17.76 -38.00 36.46
CA ALA A 32 17.02 -37.57 35.27
C ALA A 32 17.39 -36.26 34.57
N LYS A 33 17.87 -36.42 33.35
CA LYS A 33 17.88 -35.44 32.27
C LYS A 33 16.60 -34.62 32.22
N SER A 34 16.68 -33.36 32.66
CA SER A 34 15.69 -32.32 32.32
C SER A 34 16.01 -31.83 30.91
N ALA A 35 15.14 -32.18 29.97
CA ALA A 35 15.14 -31.58 28.67
C ALA A 35 14.87 -30.07 28.82
N ASN A 36 15.84 -29.25 28.48
CA ASN A 36 15.64 -27.81 28.31
C ASN A 36 14.64 -27.62 27.16
N ASN A 37 13.39 -27.45 27.51
CA ASN A 37 12.40 -26.83 26.63
C ASN A 37 12.79 -25.35 26.51
N GLU A 38 13.65 -25.04 25.56
CA GLU A 38 13.74 -23.68 25.03
C GLU A 38 12.40 -23.39 24.34
N THR A 39 11.53 -22.71 25.06
CA THR A 39 10.34 -22.07 24.48
C THR A 39 10.87 -21.12 23.41
N PRO A 40 10.47 -21.28 22.13
CA PRO A 40 10.87 -20.30 21.12
C PRO A 40 10.34 -18.95 21.54
N THR A 41 11.24 -18.02 21.85
CA THR A 41 10.91 -16.62 22.07
C THR A 41 10.26 -16.14 20.79
N SER A 42 8.94 -16.02 20.78
CA SER A 42 8.20 -15.42 19.68
C SER A 42 8.71 -14.00 19.53
N GLU A 43 9.52 -13.74 18.51
CA GLU A 43 9.91 -12.40 18.14
C GLU A 43 8.62 -11.60 17.98
N LYS A 44 8.45 -10.58 18.81
CA LYS A 44 7.29 -9.72 18.81
C LYS A 44 7.30 -8.97 17.48
N LYS A 45 6.56 -9.48 16.49
CA LYS A 45 6.46 -8.91 15.15
C LYS A 45 6.01 -7.46 15.28
N VAL A 46 6.89 -6.51 14.95
CA VAL A 46 6.58 -5.09 15.04
C VAL A 46 5.50 -4.79 14.01
N THR A 47 4.29 -4.52 14.47
CA THR A 47 3.18 -4.15 13.58
C THR A 47 3.39 -2.72 13.10
N VAL A 48 3.66 -2.56 11.81
CA VAL A 48 3.76 -1.23 11.19
C VAL A 48 2.35 -0.66 11.02
N LYS A 49 2.09 0.48 11.65
CA LYS A 49 0.83 1.20 11.48
C LYS A 49 0.90 2.08 10.22
N PRO A 50 -0.17 2.09 9.39
CA PRO A 50 -0.23 2.97 8.23
C PRO A 50 -0.46 4.42 8.61
N THR A 51 -0.05 5.33 7.73
CA THR A 51 -0.54 6.71 7.72
C THR A 51 -1.89 6.77 7.03
N ILE A 52 -2.87 7.44 7.64
CA ILE A 52 -4.26 7.43 7.18
C ILE A 52 -4.70 8.84 6.81
N MET A 53 -5.30 9.02 5.64
CA MET A 53 -6.02 10.24 5.29
C MET A 53 -7.51 10.00 5.37
N VAL A 54 -8.20 10.78 6.21
CA VAL A 54 -9.65 10.73 6.39
C VAL A 54 -10.27 11.91 5.65
N PHE A 55 -11.25 11.63 4.79
CA PHE A 55 -11.96 12.66 4.02
C PHE A 55 -13.42 12.28 3.76
N PRO A 56 -14.30 13.28 3.50
CA PRO A 56 -15.72 13.01 3.25
C PRO A 56 -15.93 12.34 1.90
N PHE A 57 -17.03 11.59 1.78
CA PHE A 57 -17.52 11.10 0.50
C PHE A 57 -17.92 12.28 -0.40
N PHE A 58 -17.54 12.20 -1.67
CA PHE A 58 -17.89 13.18 -2.71
C PHE A 58 -18.68 12.53 -3.82
N LYS A 59 -19.78 13.14 -4.20
CA LYS A 59 -20.48 12.79 -5.44
C LYS A 59 -19.73 13.35 -6.65
N GLU A 60 -19.84 12.68 -7.78
CA GLU A 60 -19.29 13.19 -9.02
C GLU A 60 -19.86 14.59 -9.33
N GLY A 61 -18.99 15.51 -9.73
CA GLY A 61 -19.36 16.91 -9.99
C GLY A 61 -19.54 17.80 -8.74
N GLN A 62 -19.48 17.24 -7.52
CA GLN A 62 -19.59 18.02 -6.29
C GLN A 62 -18.31 18.81 -6.02
N ASN A 63 -18.44 20.10 -5.67
CA ASN A 63 -17.29 20.94 -5.30
C ASN A 63 -16.72 20.51 -3.95
N ILE A 64 -15.53 19.89 -3.99
CA ILE A 64 -14.83 19.37 -2.82
C ILE A 64 -14.55 20.47 -1.79
N ARG A 65 -14.08 21.62 -2.23
CA ARG A 65 -13.73 22.74 -1.34
C ARG A 65 -14.98 23.24 -0.62
N GLN A 66 -16.05 23.48 -1.36
CA GLN A 66 -17.32 23.93 -0.80
C GLN A 66 -17.88 22.94 0.25
N LEU A 67 -17.86 21.65 -0.06
CA LEU A 67 -18.33 20.63 0.88
C LEU A 67 -17.53 20.64 2.19
N VAL A 68 -16.23 20.80 2.13
CA VAL A 68 -15.35 20.74 3.31
C VAL A 68 -15.34 22.06 4.09
N GLU A 69 -15.47 23.21 3.41
CA GLU A 69 -15.42 24.54 4.05
C GLU A 69 -16.79 25.00 4.57
N ASP A 70 -17.88 24.74 3.85
CA ASP A 70 -19.20 25.29 4.16
C ASP A 70 -20.03 24.38 5.06
N ASP A 71 -19.87 23.04 4.96
CA ASP A 71 -20.64 22.09 5.76
C ASP A 71 -20.01 21.85 7.15
N VAL A 72 -20.57 22.52 8.17
CA VAL A 72 -20.12 22.37 9.56
C VAL A 72 -20.29 20.95 10.07
N ASN A 73 -21.40 20.28 9.73
CA ASN A 73 -21.67 18.91 10.18
C ASN A 73 -20.64 17.94 9.61
N ASN A 74 -20.27 18.09 8.33
CA ASN A 74 -19.17 17.34 7.72
C ASN A 74 -17.87 17.50 8.52
N ARG A 75 -17.49 18.74 8.82
CA ARG A 75 -16.25 18.99 9.60
C ARG A 75 -16.30 18.35 10.98
N VAL A 76 -17.44 18.41 11.67
CA VAL A 76 -17.62 17.82 12.99
C VAL A 76 -17.52 16.29 12.92
N VAL A 77 -18.21 15.65 11.96
CA VAL A 77 -18.15 14.20 11.78
C VAL A 77 -16.74 13.75 11.43
N MET A 78 -16.06 14.43 10.47
CA MET A 78 -14.66 14.16 10.12
C MET A 78 -13.74 14.26 11.34
N ALA A 79 -13.91 15.31 12.16
CA ALA A 79 -13.10 15.51 13.36
C ALA A 79 -13.32 14.35 14.37
N LYS A 80 -14.56 13.86 14.55
CA LYS A 80 -14.86 12.74 15.46
C LYS A 80 -14.30 11.42 14.93
N VAL A 81 -14.35 11.17 13.64
CA VAL A 81 -13.71 10.00 13.03
C VAL A 81 -12.18 10.05 13.23
N LYS A 82 -11.53 11.18 12.90
CA LYS A 82 -10.09 11.37 13.13
C LYS A 82 -9.71 11.16 14.60
N GLU A 83 -10.45 11.77 15.52
CA GLU A 83 -10.24 11.60 16.97
C GLU A 83 -10.30 10.11 17.39
N ALA A 84 -11.20 9.33 16.79
CA ALA A 84 -11.30 7.89 17.07
C ALA A 84 -10.08 7.11 16.57
N PHE A 85 -9.49 7.49 15.43
CA PHE A 85 -8.23 6.91 14.90
C PHE A 85 -7.03 7.29 15.79
N ASP A 86 -6.92 8.59 16.12
CA ASP A 86 -5.81 9.12 16.91
C ASP A 86 -5.75 8.49 18.31
N LYS A 87 -6.91 8.32 18.98
CA LYS A 87 -7.03 7.60 20.27
C LYS A 87 -6.48 6.18 20.23
N ARG A 88 -6.48 5.54 19.06
CA ARG A 88 -5.97 4.17 18.84
C ARG A 88 -4.53 4.16 18.30
N GLY A 89 -3.90 5.34 18.27
CA GLY A 89 -2.49 5.54 17.90
C GLY A 89 -2.23 5.36 16.40
N TYR A 90 -3.20 5.69 15.54
CA TYR A 90 -2.98 5.84 14.11
C TYR A 90 -2.63 7.28 13.77
N SER A 91 -1.67 7.48 12.88
CA SER A 91 -1.32 8.81 12.37
C SER A 91 -2.31 9.25 11.30
N THR A 92 -3.00 10.37 11.51
CA THR A 92 -3.95 10.90 10.54
C THR A 92 -3.41 12.13 9.80
N ILE A 93 -3.65 12.19 8.49
CA ILE A 93 -3.32 13.32 7.63
C ILE A 93 -4.58 14.18 7.48
N ASP A 94 -4.42 15.49 7.64
CA ASP A 94 -5.52 16.44 7.52
C ASP A 94 -5.84 16.76 6.05
N PHE A 95 -6.99 16.26 5.59
CA PHE A 95 -7.46 16.47 4.23
C PHE A 95 -7.76 17.96 3.94
N LEU A 96 -8.41 18.68 4.87
CA LEU A 96 -8.74 20.10 4.69
C LEU A 96 -7.48 20.95 4.51
N SER A 97 -6.44 20.68 5.29
CA SER A 97 -5.14 21.36 5.12
C SER A 97 -4.54 21.07 3.75
N LYS A 98 -4.69 19.86 3.23
CA LYS A 98 -4.21 19.50 1.88
C LYS A 98 -5.01 20.23 0.79
N VAL A 99 -6.34 20.31 0.92
CA VAL A 99 -7.19 21.07 0.00
C VAL A 99 -6.79 22.56 -0.04
N ARG A 100 -6.53 23.15 1.12
CA ARG A 100 -6.13 24.57 1.22
C ARG A 100 -4.74 24.86 0.65
N ASN A 101 -3.83 23.91 0.78
CA ASN A 101 -2.44 24.05 0.29
C ASN A 101 -2.32 23.84 -1.23
N LEU A 102 -3.32 23.25 -1.88
CA LEU A 102 -3.36 23.24 -3.34
C LEU A 102 -3.58 24.68 -3.83
N THR A 103 -2.57 25.21 -4.49
CA THR A 103 -2.58 26.56 -5.00
C THR A 103 -3.76 26.78 -5.95
N THR A 104 -4.31 27.99 -5.92
CA THR A 104 -5.46 28.40 -6.76
C THR A 104 -5.23 28.11 -8.25
N ASN A 105 -3.98 28.09 -8.72
CA ASN A 105 -3.62 27.83 -10.11
C ASN A 105 -3.78 26.36 -10.52
N GLU A 106 -3.53 25.41 -9.63
CA GLU A 106 -3.71 23.98 -9.91
C GLU A 106 -5.19 23.60 -9.91
N VAL A 107 -5.98 24.21 -9.01
CA VAL A 107 -7.42 23.99 -8.90
C VAL A 107 -8.19 24.59 -10.09
N LEU A 108 -7.75 25.73 -10.62
CA LEU A 108 -8.38 26.38 -11.78
C LEU A 108 -8.10 25.64 -13.10
N ASN A 109 -7.03 24.86 -13.16
CA ASN A 109 -6.64 24.09 -14.35
C ASN A 109 -7.18 22.65 -14.32
N SER A 110 -7.73 22.17 -13.21
CA SER A 110 -8.36 20.84 -13.14
C SER A 110 -9.81 20.94 -13.63
N GLU A 111 -10.06 20.46 -14.83
CA GLU A 111 -11.39 20.46 -15.45
C GLU A 111 -12.39 19.56 -14.71
N THR A 112 -11.92 18.65 -13.83
CA THR A 112 -12.76 17.72 -13.09
C THR A 112 -12.39 17.62 -11.60
N GLN A 113 -13.40 17.57 -10.73
CA GLN A 113 -13.22 17.40 -9.27
C GLN A 113 -12.62 16.01 -8.89
N SER A 114 -12.75 15.02 -9.78
CA SER A 114 -12.11 13.69 -9.62
C SER A 114 -10.59 13.81 -9.67
N ASP A 115 -10.06 14.69 -10.51
CA ASP A 115 -8.63 14.93 -10.62
C ASP A 115 -8.08 15.59 -9.36
N LEU A 116 -8.83 16.51 -8.76
CA LEU A 116 -8.47 17.15 -7.49
C LEU A 116 -8.36 16.13 -6.35
N LYS A 117 -9.34 15.22 -6.19
CA LYS A 117 -9.27 14.13 -5.20
C LYS A 117 -8.02 13.28 -5.41
N THR A 118 -7.77 12.88 -6.65
CA THR A 118 -6.62 12.05 -7.02
C THR A 118 -5.29 12.75 -6.70
N GLN A 119 -5.16 14.03 -7.02
CA GLN A 119 -3.97 14.84 -6.72
C GLN A 119 -3.74 14.96 -5.21
N ILE A 120 -4.80 15.21 -4.43
CA ILE A 120 -4.71 15.29 -2.96
C ILE A 120 -4.23 13.96 -2.38
N VAL A 121 -4.83 12.85 -2.81
CA VAL A 121 -4.45 11.50 -2.35
C VAL A 121 -2.98 11.21 -2.69
N GLN A 122 -2.57 11.43 -3.94
CA GLN A 122 -1.20 11.16 -4.39
C GLN A 122 -0.15 12.05 -3.71
N SER A 123 -0.47 13.33 -3.48
CA SER A 123 0.45 14.28 -2.82
C SER A 123 0.47 14.15 -1.30
N SER A 124 -0.48 13.43 -0.71
CA SER A 124 -0.59 13.33 0.75
C SER A 124 0.48 12.45 1.38
N GLY A 125 0.96 11.43 0.65
CA GLY A 125 1.81 10.38 1.20
C GLY A 125 1.09 9.42 2.14
N ALA A 126 -0.26 9.42 2.17
CA ALA A 126 -1.04 8.46 2.94
C ALA A 126 -0.87 7.05 2.40
N ASP A 127 -0.75 6.07 3.28
CA ASP A 127 -0.79 4.65 2.92
C ASP A 127 -2.23 4.20 2.65
N ILE A 128 -3.17 4.71 3.46
CA ILE A 128 -4.58 4.34 3.42
C ILE A 128 -5.45 5.59 3.34
N CYS A 129 -6.47 5.52 2.50
CA CYS A 129 -7.54 6.48 2.41
C CYS A 129 -8.78 5.93 3.11
N VAL A 130 -9.40 6.74 3.97
CA VAL A 130 -10.67 6.46 4.62
C VAL A 130 -11.69 7.50 4.19
N GLU A 131 -12.63 7.05 3.39
CA GLU A 131 -13.77 7.84 2.95
C GLU A 131 -14.91 7.69 3.95
N VAL A 132 -15.48 8.80 4.36
CA VAL A 132 -16.53 8.87 5.37
C VAL A 132 -17.78 9.48 4.78
N GLU A 133 -18.87 8.73 4.81
CA GLU A 133 -20.21 9.23 4.51
C GLU A 133 -21.05 9.21 5.79
N PHE A 134 -21.93 10.18 5.96
CA PHE A 134 -22.86 10.18 7.08
C PHE A 134 -24.25 10.64 6.67
N SER A 135 -25.24 10.23 7.42
CA SER A 135 -26.60 10.77 7.37
C SER A 135 -27.09 11.09 8.75
N TYR A 136 -27.66 12.28 8.92
CA TYR A 136 -28.32 12.74 10.15
C TYR A 136 -29.83 12.70 9.94
N THR A 137 -30.53 12.07 10.89
CA THR A 137 -31.99 11.95 10.87
C THR A 137 -32.57 12.58 12.11
N GLU A 138 -33.51 13.50 11.93
CA GLU A 138 -34.31 14.09 13.00
C GLU A 138 -35.68 13.41 13.08
N SER A 139 -36.10 13.05 14.27
CA SER A 139 -37.43 12.49 14.49
C SER A 139 -37.99 12.81 15.89
N SER A 140 -39.31 12.72 16.03
CA SER A 140 -40.00 12.89 17.32
C SER A 140 -39.60 11.84 18.37
N SER A 141 -39.06 10.70 17.95
CA SER A 141 -38.54 9.64 18.83
C SER A 141 -37.04 9.75 19.12
N GLY A 142 -36.42 10.86 18.74
CA GLY A 142 -34.99 11.14 18.90
C GLY A 142 -34.25 11.22 17.56
N ASN A 143 -33.07 11.84 17.61
CA ASN A 143 -32.18 12.02 16.43
C ASN A 143 -31.12 10.95 16.41
N ASP A 144 -30.70 10.57 15.22
CA ASP A 144 -29.63 9.60 15.01
C ASP A 144 -28.65 10.00 13.90
N ILE A 145 -27.45 9.45 13.97
CA ILE A 145 -26.45 9.51 12.91
C ILE A 145 -26.06 8.08 12.51
N LYS A 146 -26.02 7.85 11.20
CA LYS A 146 -25.37 6.73 10.57
C LYS A 146 -24.07 7.20 9.96
N VAL A 147 -22.95 6.50 10.22
CA VAL A 147 -21.63 6.76 9.62
C VAL A 147 -21.22 5.54 8.80
N ILE A 148 -20.78 5.75 7.58
CA ILE A 148 -20.21 4.72 6.71
C ILE A 148 -18.73 5.02 6.57
N LEU A 149 -17.87 4.04 6.89
CA LEU A 149 -16.43 4.09 6.78
C LEU A 149 -15.98 3.13 5.69
N ASN A 150 -15.34 3.65 4.64
CA ASN A 150 -14.74 2.86 3.57
C ASN A 150 -13.24 3.13 3.54
N SER A 151 -12.40 2.11 3.72
CA SER A 151 -10.97 2.24 3.57
C SER A 151 -10.43 1.50 2.37
N TYR A 152 -9.43 2.10 1.72
CA TYR A 152 -8.72 1.50 0.60
C TYR A 152 -7.25 1.92 0.59
N GLU A 153 -6.42 1.09 0.01
CA GLU A 153 -5.00 1.39 -0.19
C GLU A 153 -4.85 2.52 -1.20
N SER A 154 -4.07 3.55 -0.87
CA SER A 154 -4.02 4.80 -1.63
C SER A 154 -3.46 4.67 -3.05
N SER A 155 -2.59 3.69 -3.31
CA SER A 155 -1.92 3.53 -4.61
C SER A 155 -2.64 2.59 -5.56
N THR A 156 -3.43 1.62 -5.06
CA THR A 156 -4.12 0.62 -5.88
C THR A 156 -5.64 0.74 -5.83
N SER A 157 -6.19 1.52 -4.88
CA SER A 157 -7.63 1.56 -4.57
C SER A 157 -8.19 0.22 -4.09
N SER A 158 -7.34 -0.74 -3.69
CA SER A 158 -7.79 -2.02 -3.15
C SER A 158 -8.52 -1.84 -1.82
N SER A 159 -9.74 -2.38 -1.70
CA SER A 159 -10.57 -2.26 -0.50
C SER A 159 -9.95 -2.99 0.69
N LEU A 160 -9.83 -2.29 1.82
CA LEU A 160 -9.25 -2.82 3.05
C LEU A 160 -10.33 -3.13 4.09
N SER A 161 -11.20 -2.18 4.39
CA SER A 161 -12.28 -2.35 5.38
C SER A 161 -13.48 -1.48 5.04
N ASN A 162 -14.67 -1.97 5.37
CA ASN A 162 -15.92 -1.25 5.22
C ASN A 162 -16.81 -1.55 6.42
N LYS A 163 -17.36 -0.51 7.06
CA LYS A 163 -18.29 -0.64 8.20
C LYS A 163 -19.32 0.46 8.20
N VAL A 164 -20.49 0.13 8.73
CA VAL A 164 -21.59 1.07 8.95
C VAL A 164 -21.89 1.11 10.44
N GLY A 165 -21.67 2.28 11.03
CA GLY A 165 -21.95 2.55 12.44
C GLY A 165 -23.22 3.35 12.65
N PHE A 166 -23.90 3.11 13.76
CA PHE A 166 -25.12 3.79 14.14
C PHE A 166 -24.99 4.36 15.54
N SER A 167 -25.42 5.61 15.74
CA SER A 167 -25.43 6.23 17.08
C SER A 167 -26.50 5.64 18.01
N GLY A 168 -27.56 5.09 17.44
CA GLY A 168 -28.84 4.95 18.10
C GLY A 168 -29.59 6.28 18.19
N LYS A 169 -30.87 6.24 18.61
CA LYS A 169 -31.71 7.43 18.75
C LYS A 169 -31.51 8.10 20.10
N PHE A 170 -31.34 9.41 20.12
CA PHE A 170 -31.17 10.24 21.32
C PHE A 170 -31.88 11.57 21.18
N TYR A 171 -32.41 12.08 22.27
CA TYR A 171 -33.00 13.43 22.33
C TYR A 171 -31.90 14.48 22.46
N THR A 172 -31.13 14.66 21.39
CA THR A 172 -30.04 15.64 21.29
C THR A 172 -29.84 16.09 19.86
N ASN A 173 -29.49 17.37 19.66
CA ASN A 173 -29.09 17.93 18.35
C ASN A 173 -27.55 18.02 18.22
N ASP A 174 -26.80 17.47 19.18
CA ASP A 174 -25.35 17.45 19.16
C ASP A 174 -24.84 16.40 18.16
N VAL A 175 -24.59 16.85 16.91
CA VAL A 175 -24.04 16.06 15.81
C VAL A 175 -22.72 15.41 16.21
N GLY A 176 -21.86 16.12 16.95
CA GLY A 176 -20.56 15.58 17.37
C GLY A 176 -20.69 14.40 18.33
N ARG A 177 -21.62 14.49 19.27
CA ARG A 177 -21.90 13.39 20.21
C ARG A 177 -22.49 12.16 19.51
N LEU A 178 -23.42 12.37 18.58
CA LEU A 178 -24.01 11.28 17.80
C LEU A 178 -22.97 10.65 16.87
N ALA A 179 -22.16 11.46 16.17
CA ALA A 179 -21.10 10.98 15.30
C ALA A 179 -20.03 10.16 16.06
N ALA A 180 -19.63 10.62 17.24
CA ALA A 180 -18.71 9.86 18.10
C ALA A 180 -19.27 8.47 18.44
N ARG A 181 -20.54 8.40 18.87
CA ARG A 181 -21.20 7.12 19.20
C ARG A 181 -21.30 6.18 17.97
N ALA A 182 -21.70 6.73 16.81
CA ALA A 182 -21.78 5.96 15.58
C ALA A 182 -20.40 5.39 15.18
N THR A 183 -19.37 6.22 15.27
CA THR A 183 -17.99 5.80 14.98
C THR A 183 -17.50 4.76 15.99
N ASP A 184 -17.65 5.00 17.27
CA ASP A 184 -17.18 4.10 18.34
C ASP A 184 -17.85 2.71 18.26
N SER A 185 -19.08 2.62 17.72
CA SER A 185 -19.78 1.34 17.57
C SER A 185 -19.10 0.36 16.60
N VAL A 186 -18.22 0.83 15.69
CA VAL A 186 -17.62 0.00 14.62
C VAL A 186 -16.11 0.15 14.47
N ILE A 187 -15.51 1.13 15.14
CA ILE A 187 -14.13 1.52 14.85
C ILE A 187 -13.11 0.41 15.16
N GLU A 188 -13.31 -0.39 16.23
CA GLU A 188 -12.40 -1.48 16.59
C GLU A 188 -12.35 -2.53 15.48
N ASP A 189 -13.51 -3.02 15.05
CA ASP A 189 -13.60 -3.99 13.97
C ASP A 189 -13.05 -3.44 12.65
N PHE A 190 -13.38 -2.17 12.37
CA PHE A 190 -12.91 -1.48 11.18
C PHE A 190 -11.38 -1.44 11.11
N LEU A 191 -10.75 -1.00 12.20
CA LEU A 191 -9.29 -0.87 12.30
C LEU A 191 -8.59 -2.24 12.31
N ASN A 192 -9.16 -3.24 12.97
CA ASN A 192 -8.59 -4.58 13.02
C ASN A 192 -8.53 -5.21 11.62
N ILE A 193 -9.63 -5.15 10.86
CA ILE A 193 -9.68 -5.67 9.48
C ILE A 193 -8.73 -4.88 8.57
N MET A 194 -8.76 -3.55 8.67
CA MET A 194 -7.87 -2.67 7.90
C MET A 194 -6.40 -2.99 8.18
N GLN A 195 -6.02 -3.14 9.45
CA GLN A 195 -4.64 -3.44 9.85
C GLN A 195 -4.19 -4.83 9.36
N GLN A 196 -5.05 -5.84 9.44
CA GLN A 196 -4.75 -7.18 8.94
C GLN A 196 -4.43 -7.15 7.44
N LYS A 197 -5.29 -6.50 6.64
CA LYS A 197 -5.06 -6.38 5.19
C LYS A 197 -3.86 -5.51 4.85
N PHE A 198 -3.60 -4.45 5.61
CA PHE A 198 -2.40 -3.64 5.43
C PHE A 198 -1.12 -4.42 5.76
N THR A 199 -1.16 -5.24 6.80
CA THR A 199 -0.06 -6.15 7.14
C THR A 199 0.19 -7.16 6.01
N ASP A 200 -0.87 -7.72 5.41
CA ASP A 200 -0.74 -8.60 4.24
C ASP A 200 -0.06 -7.88 3.06
N ILE A 201 -0.40 -6.61 2.81
CA ILE A 201 0.27 -5.80 1.77
C ILE A 201 1.76 -5.62 2.07
N ILE A 202 2.13 -5.38 3.32
CA ILE A 202 3.53 -5.23 3.73
C ILE A 202 4.29 -6.55 3.53
N GLU A 203 3.71 -7.65 3.97
CA GLU A 203 4.35 -8.97 3.98
C GLU A 203 4.38 -9.62 2.60
N ASN A 204 3.27 -9.57 1.90
CA ASN A 204 3.05 -10.31 0.66
C ASN A 204 3.00 -9.42 -0.60
N GLY A 205 2.99 -8.10 -0.44
CA GLY A 205 2.91 -7.15 -1.55
C GLY A 205 1.47 -6.76 -1.92
N ARG A 206 1.37 -5.78 -2.82
CA ARG A 206 0.11 -5.25 -3.36
C ARG A 206 -0.47 -6.16 -4.42
N TYR A 207 -1.79 -6.24 -4.49
CA TYR A 207 -2.49 -6.90 -5.58
C TYR A 207 -2.61 -5.97 -6.77
N LEU A 208 -2.03 -6.37 -7.90
CA LEU A 208 -2.24 -5.73 -9.19
C LEU A 208 -2.68 -6.78 -10.22
N SER A 209 -3.25 -6.35 -11.33
CA SER A 209 -3.37 -7.12 -12.55
C SER A 209 -2.52 -6.51 -13.66
N LEU A 210 -2.04 -7.35 -14.57
CA LEU A 210 -1.17 -6.94 -15.64
C LEU A 210 -1.61 -7.63 -16.93
N GLU A 211 -1.86 -6.85 -17.94
CA GLU A 211 -2.31 -7.32 -19.24
C GLU A 211 -1.40 -6.81 -20.34
N PHE A 212 -0.85 -7.72 -21.12
CA PHE A 212 -0.08 -7.45 -22.31
C PHE A 212 -0.92 -7.77 -23.52
N ASN A 213 -1.07 -6.78 -24.41
CA ASN A 213 -1.87 -6.89 -25.63
C ASN A 213 -1.03 -6.56 -26.85
N LEU A 214 -1.29 -7.23 -27.95
CA LEU A 214 -0.83 -6.82 -29.26
C LEU A 214 -1.95 -6.05 -29.95
N ALA A 215 -1.60 -4.95 -30.61
CA ALA A 215 -2.56 -4.26 -31.48
C ALA A 215 -2.92 -5.15 -32.68
N ALA A 216 -4.10 -4.93 -33.26
CA ALA A 216 -4.58 -5.75 -34.37
C ALA A 216 -3.70 -5.69 -35.63
N ASP A 217 -2.94 -4.61 -35.77
CA ASP A 217 -1.98 -4.34 -36.86
C ASP A 217 -0.51 -4.61 -36.48
N ALA A 218 -0.26 -5.19 -35.30
CA ALA A 218 1.09 -5.53 -34.88
C ALA A 218 1.66 -6.72 -35.67
N ASP A 219 2.86 -6.55 -36.23
CA ASP A 219 3.58 -7.59 -37.00
C ASP A 219 4.26 -8.65 -36.10
N ILE A 220 3.82 -8.80 -34.88
CA ILE A 220 4.36 -9.74 -33.89
C ILE A 220 3.24 -10.54 -33.23
N LYS A 221 3.62 -11.68 -32.63
CA LYS A 221 2.76 -12.54 -31.83
C LYS A 221 3.40 -12.75 -30.46
N MET A 222 2.65 -13.25 -29.49
CA MET A 222 3.22 -13.63 -28.19
C MET A 222 4.24 -14.78 -28.31
N SER A 223 4.19 -15.55 -29.39
CA SER A 223 5.19 -16.57 -29.74
C SER A 223 6.41 -16.01 -30.50
N THR A 224 6.47 -14.71 -30.83
CA THR A 224 7.62 -14.10 -31.52
C THR A 224 8.82 -14.08 -30.59
N GLU A 225 9.98 -14.55 -31.09
CA GLU A 225 11.24 -14.50 -30.35
C GLU A 225 11.73 -13.05 -30.18
N VAL A 226 12.07 -12.68 -28.95
CA VAL A 226 12.49 -11.33 -28.56
C VAL A 226 13.74 -11.34 -27.67
N GLY A 227 14.33 -10.17 -27.50
CA GLY A 227 15.48 -9.99 -26.63
C GLY A 227 16.77 -10.62 -27.20
N LYS A 228 17.77 -10.81 -26.33
CA LYS A 228 19.05 -11.41 -26.69
C LYS A 228 19.01 -12.93 -26.62
N ASP A 229 18.15 -13.44 -25.77
CA ASP A 229 18.06 -14.88 -25.43
C ASP A 229 17.13 -15.62 -26.41
N GLY A 230 16.45 -14.92 -27.32
CA GLY A 230 15.55 -15.50 -28.32
C GLY A 230 14.31 -16.17 -27.70
N LEU A 231 13.85 -15.74 -26.51
CA LEU A 231 12.66 -16.30 -25.89
C LEU A 231 11.39 -15.81 -26.61
N PRO A 232 10.32 -16.61 -26.65
CA PRO A 232 8.99 -16.11 -27.00
C PRO A 232 8.63 -14.88 -26.15
N LEU A 233 7.93 -13.92 -26.75
CA LEU A 233 7.52 -12.70 -26.03
C LEU A 233 6.77 -13.02 -24.73
N SER A 234 5.83 -13.98 -24.77
CA SER A 234 5.12 -14.44 -23.57
C SER A 234 6.05 -14.88 -22.45
N ASP A 235 7.07 -15.66 -22.78
CA ASP A 235 7.99 -16.26 -21.82
C ASP A 235 8.96 -15.22 -21.25
N ALA A 236 9.40 -14.27 -22.09
CA ALA A 236 10.20 -13.13 -21.66
C ALA A 236 9.42 -12.22 -20.68
N LEU A 237 8.12 -12.01 -20.95
CA LEU A 237 7.23 -11.24 -20.06
C LEU A 237 6.98 -11.97 -18.74
N GLU A 238 6.73 -13.28 -18.78
CA GLU A 238 6.55 -14.10 -17.58
C GLU A 238 7.81 -14.13 -16.73
N SER A 239 8.97 -14.33 -17.34
CA SER A 239 10.27 -14.32 -16.63
C SER A 239 10.48 -13.00 -15.88
N TRP A 240 10.21 -11.86 -16.53
CA TRP A 240 10.32 -10.56 -15.88
C TRP A 240 9.34 -10.42 -14.71
N VAL A 241 8.08 -10.87 -14.87
CA VAL A 241 7.07 -10.83 -13.81
C VAL A 241 7.51 -11.70 -12.63
N ALA A 242 8.01 -12.91 -12.90
CA ALA A 242 8.52 -13.82 -11.87
C ALA A 242 9.65 -13.20 -11.03
N GLU A 243 10.57 -12.49 -11.67
CA GLU A 243 11.70 -11.82 -11.01
C GLU A 243 11.31 -10.57 -10.21
N ASN A 244 10.22 -9.89 -10.61
CA ASN A 244 9.82 -8.59 -10.06
C ASN A 244 8.54 -8.64 -9.22
N THR A 245 8.03 -9.83 -8.88
CA THR A 245 6.88 -10.04 -8.01
C THR A 245 7.18 -11.08 -6.93
N LYS A 246 6.41 -11.04 -5.85
CA LYS A 246 6.48 -12.09 -4.82
C LYS A 246 5.72 -13.34 -5.20
N ASN A 247 4.67 -13.17 -5.99
CA ASN A 247 3.82 -14.24 -6.51
C ASN A 247 3.00 -13.71 -7.68
N TYR A 248 2.60 -14.58 -8.59
CA TYR A 248 1.72 -14.24 -9.71
C TYR A 248 0.87 -15.44 -10.12
N HIS A 249 -0.22 -15.15 -10.82
CA HIS A 249 -1.07 -16.12 -11.49
C HIS A 249 -1.32 -15.66 -12.92
N ILE A 250 -1.17 -16.60 -13.88
CA ILE A 250 -1.46 -16.36 -15.29
C ILE A 250 -2.85 -16.89 -15.58
N GLN A 251 -3.76 -16.01 -15.93
CA GLN A 251 -5.12 -16.39 -16.33
C GLN A 251 -5.13 -17.01 -17.72
N GLY A 252 -4.27 -16.55 -18.62
CA GLY A 252 -4.20 -17.09 -19.96
C GLY A 252 -3.15 -16.45 -20.86
N VAL A 253 -2.67 -17.25 -21.81
CA VAL A 253 -1.77 -16.83 -22.89
C VAL A 253 -2.40 -17.21 -24.20
N THR A 254 -2.51 -16.25 -25.13
CA THR A 254 -2.95 -16.42 -26.52
C THR A 254 -1.91 -15.85 -27.46
N GLU A 255 -2.11 -15.96 -28.77
CA GLU A 255 -1.19 -15.34 -29.74
C GLU A 255 -1.15 -13.79 -29.64
N LEU A 256 -2.20 -13.17 -29.12
CA LEU A 256 -2.37 -11.72 -29.09
C LEU A 256 -2.31 -11.11 -27.67
N LYS A 257 -2.33 -11.95 -26.65
CA LYS A 257 -2.53 -11.48 -25.28
C LYS A 257 -1.91 -12.41 -24.25
N THR A 258 -1.31 -11.82 -23.20
CA THR A 258 -0.94 -12.51 -21.96
C THR A 258 -1.55 -11.76 -20.78
N ILE A 259 -2.28 -12.47 -19.91
CA ILE A 259 -2.99 -11.88 -18.77
C ILE A 259 -2.49 -12.51 -17.48
N PHE A 260 -2.01 -11.64 -16.59
CA PHE A 260 -1.75 -11.92 -15.19
C PHE A 260 -2.87 -11.26 -14.38
N ASP A 261 -3.86 -12.03 -13.99
CA ASP A 261 -5.02 -11.51 -13.23
C ASP A 261 -4.64 -11.15 -11.80
N ILE A 262 -3.63 -11.82 -11.23
CA ILE A 262 -3.09 -11.53 -9.91
C ILE A 262 -1.57 -11.50 -9.98
N ILE A 263 -0.98 -10.36 -9.62
CA ILE A 263 0.44 -10.25 -9.29
C ILE A 263 0.61 -9.60 -7.92
N ARG A 264 1.60 -10.07 -7.15
CA ARG A 264 1.93 -9.56 -5.80
C ARG A 264 3.20 -8.71 -5.87
N VAL A 265 3.03 -7.41 -6.03
CA VAL A 265 4.15 -6.47 -6.18
C VAL A 265 4.63 -6.01 -4.81
N PRO A 266 5.93 -6.08 -4.49
CA PRO A 266 6.46 -5.55 -3.24
C PRO A 266 6.03 -4.11 -2.98
N ARG A 267 5.70 -3.77 -1.71
CA ARG A 267 5.36 -2.40 -1.35
C ARG A 267 6.55 -1.45 -1.48
N LEU A 268 7.73 -1.94 -1.20
CA LEU A 268 8.98 -1.18 -1.25
C LEU A 268 9.90 -1.73 -2.36
N ASP A 269 10.64 -0.86 -3.00
CA ASP A 269 11.71 -1.24 -3.92
C ASP A 269 12.95 -1.73 -3.14
N THR A 270 13.97 -2.17 -3.86
CA THR A 270 15.24 -2.66 -3.28
C THR A 270 16.00 -1.60 -2.47
N GLN A 271 15.61 -0.33 -2.58
CA GLN A 271 16.19 0.79 -1.84
C GLN A 271 15.30 1.23 -0.66
N GLY A 272 14.24 0.48 -0.36
CA GLY A 272 13.30 0.78 0.72
C GLY A 272 12.31 1.92 0.41
N ARG A 273 12.21 2.36 -0.84
CA ARG A 273 11.26 3.42 -1.26
C ARG A 273 9.93 2.80 -1.67
N ASN A 274 8.84 3.57 -1.47
CA ASN A 274 7.52 3.14 -1.87
C ASN A 274 7.45 2.83 -3.38
N LEU A 275 7.15 1.58 -3.73
CA LEU A 275 6.99 1.11 -5.10
C LEU A 275 5.51 1.26 -5.50
N THR A 276 5.16 2.43 -6.01
CA THR A 276 3.80 2.72 -6.48
C THR A 276 3.47 1.95 -7.75
N THR A 277 2.18 1.78 -8.07
CA THR A 277 1.70 1.18 -9.33
C THR A 277 2.31 1.88 -10.55
N THR A 278 2.39 3.21 -10.50
CA THR A 278 3.02 4.03 -11.57
C THR A 278 4.49 3.70 -11.75
N ARG A 279 5.24 3.55 -10.65
CA ARG A 279 6.68 3.22 -10.71
C ARG A 279 6.89 1.81 -11.25
N TYR A 280 6.17 0.83 -10.70
CA TYR A 280 6.23 -0.54 -11.17
C TYR A 280 5.87 -0.65 -12.66
N SER A 281 4.81 0.03 -13.10
CA SER A 281 4.41 0.06 -14.51
C SER A 281 5.44 0.73 -15.42
N LEU A 282 6.24 1.69 -14.91
CA LEU A 282 7.33 2.29 -15.64
C LEU A 282 8.50 1.31 -15.82
N ASP A 283 8.80 0.53 -14.82
CA ASP A 283 9.91 -0.43 -14.86
C ASP A 283 9.61 -1.55 -15.88
N ILE A 284 8.38 -2.10 -15.87
CA ILE A 284 7.99 -3.08 -16.89
C ILE A 284 7.88 -2.47 -18.30
N PHE A 285 7.41 -1.23 -18.41
CA PHE A 285 7.38 -0.52 -19.69
C PHE A 285 8.79 -0.36 -20.29
N ARG A 286 9.79 -0.05 -19.46
CA ARG A 286 11.20 0.04 -19.89
C ARG A 286 11.72 -1.31 -20.34
N PHE A 287 11.39 -2.37 -19.60
CA PHE A 287 11.74 -3.72 -19.99
C PHE A 287 11.14 -4.09 -21.35
N CYS A 288 9.84 -3.89 -21.54
CA CYS A 288 9.17 -4.16 -22.82
C CYS A 288 9.80 -3.43 -24.00
N ASN A 289 10.18 -2.15 -23.83
CA ASN A 289 10.89 -1.41 -24.88
C ASN A 289 12.30 -1.96 -25.15
N ALA A 290 12.97 -2.52 -24.14
CA ALA A 290 14.32 -3.09 -24.32
C ALA A 290 14.30 -4.44 -25.05
N LEU A 291 13.17 -5.15 -25.09
CA LEU A 291 13.01 -6.39 -25.87
C LEU A 291 13.12 -6.16 -27.39
N PHE A 292 12.82 -4.94 -27.85
CA PHE A 292 12.81 -4.57 -29.27
C PHE A 292 13.89 -3.52 -29.58
N PRO A 293 15.17 -3.91 -29.69
CA PRO A 293 16.27 -2.96 -29.95
C PRO A 293 16.12 -2.28 -31.31
N THR A 294 16.22 -0.96 -31.31
CA THR A 294 16.01 -0.04 -32.45
C THR A 294 17.00 -0.19 -33.61
N LYS A 295 17.87 -1.21 -33.63
CA LYS A 295 18.89 -1.40 -34.65
C LYS A 295 18.38 -1.88 -36.02
N LYS A 296 17.09 -2.23 -36.13
CA LYS A 296 16.44 -2.53 -37.42
C LYS A 296 15.40 -1.44 -37.66
N PRO A 297 15.66 -0.49 -38.61
CA PRO A 297 14.75 0.63 -38.87
C PRO A 297 13.35 0.21 -39.36
N ASP A 298 13.20 -1.02 -39.85
CA ASP A 298 11.96 -1.51 -40.47
C ASP A 298 10.96 -2.14 -39.50
N ARG A 299 11.29 -2.32 -38.21
CA ARG A 299 10.39 -2.87 -37.18
C ARG A 299 10.53 -2.09 -35.89
N LYS A 300 9.87 -0.95 -35.83
CA LYS A 300 9.79 -0.16 -34.59
C LYS A 300 8.51 -0.53 -33.84
N ILE A 301 8.58 -1.56 -32.98
CA ILE A 301 7.48 -1.85 -32.05
C ILE A 301 7.40 -0.72 -31.03
N LYS A 302 6.25 -0.10 -30.94
CA LYS A 302 5.92 0.93 -29.95
C LYS A 302 5.12 0.28 -28.82
N VAL A 303 5.55 0.49 -27.60
CA VAL A 303 4.79 0.06 -26.41
C VAL A 303 3.99 1.22 -25.86
N GLU A 304 2.70 1.03 -25.65
CA GLU A 304 1.85 1.99 -24.94
C GLU A 304 1.48 1.46 -23.57
N ARG A 305 1.37 2.35 -22.59
CA ARG A 305 1.09 2.01 -21.20
C ARG A 305 -0.14 2.77 -20.72
N LEU A 306 -1.09 2.04 -20.13
CA LEU A 306 -2.27 2.60 -19.47
C LEU A 306 -2.40 1.99 -18.07
N ILE A 307 -2.74 2.81 -17.07
CA ILE A 307 -3.02 2.38 -15.70
C ILE A 307 -4.46 2.74 -15.36
N LYS A 308 -5.24 1.78 -14.85
CA LYS A 308 -6.58 1.99 -14.33
C LYS A 308 -6.71 1.32 -12.96
N GLY A 309 -6.72 2.11 -11.89
CA GLY A 309 -6.75 1.58 -10.52
C GLY A 309 -5.56 0.66 -10.24
N ASN A 310 -5.84 -0.62 -9.97
CA ASN A 310 -4.85 -1.67 -9.74
C ASN A 310 -4.46 -2.46 -11.01
N SER A 311 -4.94 -2.06 -12.18
CA SER A 311 -4.70 -2.76 -13.45
C SER A 311 -3.72 -1.97 -14.33
N ILE A 312 -2.73 -2.68 -14.87
CA ILE A 312 -1.72 -2.14 -15.79
C ILE A 312 -1.92 -2.81 -17.15
N PHE A 313 -2.06 -2.02 -18.18
CA PHE A 313 -2.19 -2.46 -19.57
C PHE A 313 -0.98 -1.99 -20.37
N LEU A 314 -0.35 -2.91 -21.07
CA LEU A 314 0.76 -2.66 -22.00
C LEU A 314 0.37 -3.16 -23.38
N THR A 315 0.36 -2.28 -24.37
CA THR A 315 -0.04 -2.60 -25.74
C THR A 315 1.13 -2.39 -26.68
N PHE A 316 1.52 -3.43 -27.39
CA PHE A 316 2.55 -3.41 -28.44
C PHE A 316 1.88 -3.09 -29.79
N LYS A 317 2.40 -2.09 -30.49
CA LYS A 317 1.92 -1.61 -31.80
C LYS A 317 3.04 -1.65 -32.83
#